data_c2ddf639ee49d3e2f2e1193c9f421ce6
#
_entry.id   c2ddf639ee49d3e2f2e1193c9f421ce6
#
_cell.length_a   1.000
_cell.length_b   1.000
_cell.length_c   1.000
_cell.angle_alpha   90.00
_cell.angle_beta   90.00
_cell.angle_gamma   90.00
#
_symmetry.space_group_name_H-M   'P 1'
#
loop_
_entity.id
_entity.type
_entity.pdbx_description
1 polymer ?
#
loop_
_entity_poly.entity_id
_entity_poly.type
_entity_poly.pdbx_seq_one_letter_code
_entity_poly.pdbx_strand_id
1 'polypeptide(L)'
;MKKLISLLLLICIAVLAASCENVEYIDRTSSEEESKGVYEELDEILPPAETDENGEVKRRKFTIVTNDKTVFYNEEDVSGIVDKAVEDRNDFLFDKYGAEIVAKEIDPSKVASELKTALEAGVQYCDMLCLPAKTTVKLYTSGLLYDMNTLPNFDVGSAYFDERNAKSLATNSTLYLLPDTTAQIYDEINILYFNRELVNENAQKDPESLVMQGKWTWDSFNEICKAAAPTVYNKSSADIALDTFGFGAYYGEGVYPLAVWASTGEKVVGNTYKNQVGLSLTTAYMTEVCGKLVKSYNTRGRFPLEANEAMKAFTSGRLAFFSNKLSYFYALRDGTKKGSEYGILPMPKLSETQNGYYSLVGNDARVISVPMSLVSADDSRKRFVSSVIQATCAAGRKTVRDAYIAKYVVQYLNNNTETVMLQSIVDSAVFDFAYVYASGISEIRRTTIDALADYIEFGSSINSSVNRTIDAFNKYCEKNFG
;
A
#
# COMPACT_ATOMS: atom_id res chain seq x y z
N MET A 1 43.52 8.04 0.29
CA MET A 1 42.11 8.20 0.68
C MET A 1 41.34 9.27 -0.14
N LYS A 2 41.78 10.54 -0.22
CA LYS A 2 41.06 11.58 -1.00
C LYS A 2 40.86 11.27 -2.50
N LYS A 3 41.85 10.63 -3.15
CA LYS A 3 41.72 10.24 -4.59
C LYS A 3 40.76 9.05 -4.84
N LEU A 4 40.60 8.17 -3.86
CA LEU A 4 39.66 7.04 -3.97
C LEU A 4 38.18 7.49 -3.79
N ILE A 5 37.96 8.45 -2.90
CA ILE A 5 36.65 9.06 -2.66
C ILE A 5 36.21 9.89 -3.88
N SER A 6 37.15 10.60 -4.52
CA SER A 6 36.89 11.36 -5.73
C SER A 6 36.56 10.46 -6.94
N LEU A 7 37.14 9.28 -7.03
CA LEU A 7 36.87 8.30 -8.09
C LEU A 7 35.51 7.61 -7.88
N LEU A 8 35.17 7.31 -6.65
CA LEU A 8 33.81 6.76 -6.31
C LEU A 8 32.69 7.78 -6.56
N LEU A 9 32.92 9.06 -6.25
CA LEU A 9 31.95 10.12 -6.59
C LEU A 9 31.80 10.31 -8.10
N LEU A 10 32.89 10.22 -8.87
CA LEU A 10 32.83 10.31 -10.33
C LEU A 10 32.09 9.09 -10.97
N ILE A 11 32.24 7.90 -10.41
CA ILE A 11 31.53 6.69 -10.85
C ILE A 11 30.04 6.81 -10.51
N CYS A 12 29.66 7.30 -9.33
CA CYS A 12 28.26 7.56 -8.97
C CYS A 12 27.61 8.63 -9.85
N ILE A 13 28.35 9.68 -10.23
CA ILE A 13 27.84 10.72 -11.15
C ILE A 13 27.72 10.18 -12.58
N ALA A 14 28.65 9.31 -13.01
CA ALA A 14 28.59 8.69 -14.33
C ALA A 14 27.43 7.67 -14.45
N VAL A 15 27.10 6.94 -13.38
CA VAL A 15 25.95 6.02 -13.33
C VAL A 15 24.64 6.81 -13.31
N LEU A 16 24.58 7.97 -12.63
CA LEU A 16 23.42 8.86 -12.65
C LEU A 16 23.24 9.58 -13.98
N ALA A 17 24.32 9.90 -14.69
CA ALA A 17 24.27 10.51 -16.02
C ALA A 17 23.93 9.51 -17.13
N ALA A 18 24.32 8.23 -16.98
CA ALA A 18 23.96 7.17 -17.92
C ALA A 18 22.49 6.70 -17.80
N SER A 19 21.82 6.99 -16.67
CA SER A 19 20.39 6.73 -16.49
C SER A 19 19.49 7.86 -17.01
N CYS A 20 20.05 8.97 -17.47
CA CYS A 20 19.28 10.11 -18.01
C CYS A 20 19.21 10.20 -19.53
N GLU A 21 19.83 9.29 -20.28
CA GLU A 21 19.70 9.23 -21.73
C GLU A 21 19.02 7.91 -22.12
N ASN A 22 17.89 8.06 -22.80
CA ASN A 22 17.05 7.04 -23.42
C ASN A 22 16.01 6.37 -22.51
N VAL A 23 14.93 7.09 -22.22
CA VAL A 23 13.64 6.44 -22.24
C VAL A 23 13.25 6.34 -23.73
N GLU A 24 13.77 5.35 -24.41
CA GLU A 24 13.17 4.90 -25.66
C GLU A 24 11.71 4.56 -25.39
N TYR A 25 10.83 5.10 -26.19
CA TYR A 25 9.45 4.62 -26.30
C TYR A 25 9.52 3.10 -26.45
N ILE A 26 8.97 2.38 -25.50
CA ILE A 26 8.90 0.92 -25.52
C ILE A 26 8.12 0.56 -26.79
N ASP A 27 8.84 0.10 -27.79
CA ASP A 27 8.27 -0.43 -29.01
C ASP A 27 7.49 -1.69 -28.64
N ARG A 28 6.24 -1.78 -29.06
CA ARG A 28 5.31 -2.86 -28.70
C ARG A 28 5.79 -4.26 -29.07
N THR A 29 6.87 -4.39 -29.82
CA THR A 29 7.48 -5.66 -30.21
C THR A 29 8.52 -6.19 -29.24
N SER A 30 9.07 -5.37 -28.32
CA SER A 30 10.03 -5.81 -27.31
C SER A 30 9.36 -6.48 -26.08
N SER A 31 8.06 -6.31 -25.89
CA SER A 31 7.36 -6.76 -24.68
C SER A 31 7.21 -8.30 -24.56
N GLU A 32 7.12 -9.02 -25.67
CA GLU A 32 6.95 -10.49 -25.63
C GLU A 32 8.26 -11.23 -25.34
N GLU A 33 9.40 -10.75 -25.84
CA GLU A 33 10.71 -11.37 -25.55
C GLU A 33 11.20 -11.02 -24.13
N GLU A 34 11.00 -9.79 -23.66
CA GLU A 34 11.33 -9.38 -22.29
C GLU A 34 10.47 -10.11 -21.25
N SER A 35 9.18 -10.31 -21.50
CA SER A 35 8.31 -11.07 -20.59
C SER A 35 8.72 -12.54 -20.50
N LYS A 36 9.11 -13.18 -21.59
CA LYS A 36 9.61 -14.56 -21.57
C LYS A 36 10.85 -14.72 -20.69
N GLY A 37 11.83 -13.81 -20.81
CA GLY A 37 13.04 -13.85 -19.97
C GLY A 37 12.75 -13.71 -18.47
N VAL A 38 11.77 -12.88 -18.09
CA VAL A 38 11.33 -12.72 -16.69
C VAL A 38 10.74 -14.02 -16.14
N TYR A 39 9.92 -14.71 -16.91
CA TYR A 39 9.32 -15.97 -16.46
C TYR A 39 10.34 -17.12 -16.39
N GLU A 40 11.34 -17.15 -17.27
CA GLU A 40 12.47 -18.09 -17.18
C GLU A 40 13.28 -17.90 -15.89
N GLU A 41 13.57 -16.66 -15.48
CA GLU A 41 14.20 -16.35 -14.18
C GLU A 41 13.36 -16.85 -12.98
N LEU A 42 12.04 -16.74 -13.07
CA LEU A 42 11.14 -17.20 -12.02
C LEU A 42 11.12 -18.73 -11.91
N ASP A 43 11.35 -19.45 -12.99
CA ASP A 43 11.40 -20.91 -12.99
C ASP A 43 12.48 -21.47 -12.07
N GLU A 44 13.62 -20.78 -11.94
CA GLU A 44 14.74 -21.21 -11.11
C GLU A 44 14.47 -21.07 -9.61
N ILE A 45 13.66 -20.10 -9.21
CA ILE A 45 13.45 -19.75 -7.80
C ILE A 45 12.12 -20.23 -7.21
N LEU A 46 11.18 -20.60 -8.06
CA LEU A 46 9.85 -21.04 -7.63
C LEU A 46 9.81 -22.56 -7.35
N PRO A 47 8.92 -23.01 -6.45
CA PRO A 47 8.74 -24.44 -6.19
C PRO A 47 8.47 -25.24 -7.47
N PRO A 48 8.96 -26.48 -7.57
CA PRO A 48 8.71 -27.32 -8.73
C PRO A 48 7.22 -27.68 -8.85
N ALA A 49 6.77 -27.88 -10.08
CA ALA A 49 5.43 -28.38 -10.34
C ALA A 49 5.28 -29.86 -9.96
N GLU A 50 4.06 -30.28 -9.64
CA GLU A 50 3.73 -31.69 -9.52
C GLU A 50 3.45 -32.28 -10.90
N THR A 51 4.11 -33.38 -11.21
CA THR A 51 3.91 -34.15 -12.44
C THR A 51 3.13 -35.44 -12.15
N ASP A 52 2.52 -36.00 -13.21
CA ASP A 52 1.94 -37.33 -13.19
C ASP A 52 3.02 -38.41 -13.40
N GLU A 53 2.60 -39.66 -13.49
CA GLU A 53 3.49 -40.83 -13.72
C GLU A 53 4.19 -40.80 -15.08
N ASN A 54 3.72 -39.99 -16.03
CA ASN A 54 4.33 -39.79 -17.34
C ASN A 54 5.27 -38.58 -17.38
N GLY A 55 5.40 -37.85 -16.28
CA GLY A 55 6.18 -36.62 -16.19
C GLY A 55 5.45 -35.39 -16.72
N GLU A 56 4.14 -35.45 -17.01
CA GLU A 56 3.34 -34.32 -17.45
C GLU A 56 2.78 -33.54 -16.26
N VAL A 57 2.72 -32.21 -16.38
CA VAL A 57 2.16 -31.35 -15.34
C VAL A 57 0.66 -31.59 -15.18
N LYS A 58 0.23 -31.86 -13.95
CA LYS A 58 -1.18 -32.11 -13.62
C LYS A 58 -2.02 -30.85 -13.76
N ARG A 59 -2.95 -30.84 -14.70
CA ARG A 59 -3.89 -29.73 -14.89
C ARG A 59 -5.00 -29.75 -13.83
N ARG A 60 -5.21 -28.61 -13.15
CA ARG A 60 -6.19 -28.47 -12.07
C ARG A 60 -6.77 -27.06 -12.06
N LYS A 61 -8.05 -26.96 -11.74
CA LYS A 61 -8.65 -25.65 -11.45
C LYS A 61 -8.07 -25.07 -10.17
N PHE A 62 -7.69 -23.81 -10.24
CA PHE A 62 -7.32 -22.98 -9.12
C PHE A 62 -8.39 -21.89 -8.94
N THR A 63 -9.24 -22.07 -7.93
CA THR A 63 -10.39 -21.21 -7.71
C THR A 63 -10.03 -20.06 -6.79
N ILE A 64 -10.23 -18.83 -7.26
CA ILE A 64 -10.03 -17.60 -6.51
C ILE A 64 -11.39 -16.97 -6.24
N VAL A 65 -11.63 -16.56 -5.00
CA VAL A 65 -12.78 -15.75 -4.64
C VAL A 65 -12.32 -14.33 -4.35
N THR A 66 -12.94 -13.38 -5.03
CA THR A 66 -12.57 -11.95 -4.97
C THR A 66 -13.82 -11.07 -5.05
N ASN A 67 -13.69 -9.80 -4.70
CA ASN A 67 -14.75 -8.80 -4.92
C ASN A 67 -14.63 -8.07 -6.27
N ASP A 68 -13.68 -8.49 -7.10
CA ASP A 68 -13.44 -7.94 -8.44
C ASP A 68 -12.64 -8.95 -9.24
N LYS A 69 -13.30 -9.67 -10.12
CA LYS A 69 -12.67 -10.73 -10.92
C LYS A 69 -11.69 -10.21 -11.97
N THR A 70 -11.79 -8.93 -12.36
CA THR A 70 -10.92 -8.35 -13.39
C THR A 70 -9.44 -8.35 -13.01
N VAL A 71 -9.14 -8.46 -11.70
CA VAL A 71 -7.78 -8.61 -11.16
C VAL A 71 -7.09 -9.90 -11.64
N PHE A 72 -7.88 -10.92 -11.93
CA PHE A 72 -7.37 -12.26 -12.28
C PHE A 72 -7.80 -12.72 -13.66
N TYR A 73 -8.86 -12.16 -14.20
CA TYR A 73 -9.41 -12.60 -15.46
C TYR A 73 -10.30 -11.52 -16.09
N ASN A 74 -10.09 -11.21 -17.35
CA ASN A 74 -10.96 -10.32 -18.13
C ASN A 74 -11.59 -11.10 -19.29
N GLU A 75 -12.93 -11.15 -19.34
CA GLU A 75 -13.68 -11.89 -20.37
C GLU A 75 -13.84 -11.08 -21.67
N GLU A 76 -13.72 -9.74 -21.61
CA GLU A 76 -14.29 -8.83 -22.63
C GLU A 76 -13.24 -8.04 -23.41
N ASP A 77 -12.11 -8.30 -23.61
CA ASP A 77 -11.15 -7.50 -24.37
C ASP A 77 -9.87 -7.16 -23.57
N VAL A 78 -8.85 -7.94 -23.83
CA VAL A 78 -7.51 -7.74 -23.28
C VAL A 78 -6.82 -6.59 -24.03
N SER A 79 -7.36 -5.38 -23.90
CA SER A 79 -6.82 -4.21 -24.60
C SER A 79 -5.88 -3.37 -23.75
N GLY A 80 -5.94 -3.54 -22.41
CA GLY A 80 -5.13 -2.80 -21.47
C GLY A 80 -3.76 -3.44 -21.20
N ILE A 81 -2.74 -2.62 -20.99
CA ILE A 81 -1.38 -3.11 -20.65
C ILE A 81 -1.37 -3.96 -19.37
N VAL A 82 -2.21 -3.62 -18.38
CA VAL A 82 -2.34 -4.39 -17.13
C VAL A 82 -3.08 -5.70 -17.39
N ASP A 83 -4.14 -5.66 -18.21
CA ASP A 83 -4.92 -6.85 -18.55
C ASP A 83 -4.07 -7.88 -19.28
N LYS A 84 -3.23 -7.43 -20.21
CA LYS A 84 -2.27 -8.29 -20.91
C LYS A 84 -1.26 -8.90 -19.93
N ALA A 85 -0.71 -8.14 -19.00
CA ALA A 85 0.22 -8.68 -17.99
C ALA A 85 -0.45 -9.70 -17.04
N VAL A 86 -1.74 -9.53 -16.76
CA VAL A 86 -2.53 -10.51 -15.99
C VAL A 86 -2.74 -11.78 -16.79
N GLU A 87 -3.05 -11.69 -18.10
CA GLU A 87 -3.17 -12.84 -18.99
C GLU A 87 -1.85 -13.62 -19.08
N ASP A 88 -0.74 -12.93 -19.40
CA ASP A 88 0.59 -13.55 -19.50
C ASP A 88 1.00 -14.26 -18.19
N ARG A 89 0.67 -13.65 -17.03
CA ARG A 89 0.85 -14.29 -15.72
C ARG A 89 0.03 -15.57 -15.61
N ASN A 90 -1.23 -15.55 -16.01
CA ASN A 90 -2.10 -16.73 -15.93
C ASN A 90 -1.65 -17.84 -16.87
N ASP A 91 -1.16 -17.51 -18.06
CA ASP A 91 -0.56 -18.47 -19.00
C ASP A 91 0.69 -19.10 -18.39
N PHE A 92 1.57 -18.32 -17.77
CA PHE A 92 2.71 -18.86 -17.03
C PHE A 92 2.29 -19.83 -15.91
N LEU A 93 1.25 -19.50 -15.13
CA LEU A 93 0.74 -20.38 -14.09
C LEU A 93 0.15 -21.68 -14.66
N PHE A 94 -0.48 -21.60 -15.82
CA PHE A 94 -1.02 -22.76 -16.51
C PHE A 94 0.10 -23.65 -17.05
N ASP A 95 1.07 -23.07 -17.73
CA ASP A 95 2.18 -23.83 -18.34
C ASP A 95 3.06 -24.48 -17.28
N LYS A 96 3.42 -23.73 -16.22
CA LYS A 96 4.31 -24.25 -15.19
C LYS A 96 3.61 -25.19 -14.22
N TYR A 97 2.42 -24.86 -13.73
CA TYR A 97 1.75 -25.61 -12.65
C TYR A 97 0.48 -26.33 -13.08
N GLY A 98 0.07 -26.20 -14.33
CA GLY A 98 -1.22 -26.69 -14.80
C GLY A 98 -2.39 -25.99 -14.14
N ALA A 99 -2.19 -24.77 -13.63
CA ALA A 99 -3.20 -24.03 -12.89
C ALA A 99 -4.18 -23.30 -13.82
N GLU A 100 -5.36 -23.86 -14.00
CA GLU A 100 -6.48 -23.18 -14.67
C GLU A 100 -7.12 -22.17 -13.69
N ILE A 101 -6.81 -20.89 -13.86
CA ILE A 101 -7.33 -19.83 -12.96
C ILE A 101 -8.81 -19.62 -13.19
N VAL A 102 -9.61 -19.75 -12.12
CA VAL A 102 -11.05 -19.51 -12.12
C VAL A 102 -11.38 -18.47 -11.04
N ALA A 103 -11.62 -17.23 -11.44
CA ALA A 103 -12.01 -16.19 -10.52
C ALA A 103 -13.55 -16.13 -10.35
N LYS A 104 -14.02 -16.14 -9.11
CA LYS A 104 -15.42 -15.98 -8.72
C LYS A 104 -15.60 -14.66 -7.98
N GLU A 105 -16.45 -13.82 -8.52
CA GLU A 105 -16.80 -12.57 -7.86
C GLU A 105 -17.88 -12.79 -6.80
N ILE A 106 -17.69 -12.16 -5.65
CA ILE A 106 -18.61 -12.23 -4.52
C ILE A 106 -18.75 -10.89 -3.83
N ASP A 107 -19.94 -10.60 -3.33
CA ASP A 107 -20.15 -9.51 -2.39
C ASP A 107 -19.39 -9.81 -1.07
N PRO A 108 -18.46 -8.92 -0.64
CA PRO A 108 -17.71 -9.12 0.60
C PRO A 108 -18.56 -9.41 1.84
N SER A 109 -19.80 -8.94 1.88
CA SER A 109 -20.73 -9.20 3.01
C SER A 109 -21.20 -10.66 3.11
N LYS A 110 -21.12 -11.42 2.02
CA LYS A 110 -21.60 -12.82 1.95
C LYS A 110 -20.50 -13.85 2.20
N VAL A 111 -19.22 -13.46 2.05
CA VAL A 111 -18.09 -14.39 2.10
C VAL A 111 -18.06 -15.21 3.38
N ALA A 112 -18.23 -14.56 4.54
CA ALA A 112 -18.15 -15.25 5.83
C ALA A 112 -19.21 -16.36 5.97
N SER A 113 -20.44 -16.11 5.52
CA SER A 113 -21.52 -17.12 5.59
C SER A 113 -21.26 -18.30 4.65
N GLU A 114 -20.77 -18.03 3.44
CA GLU A 114 -20.48 -19.08 2.46
C GLU A 114 -19.29 -19.94 2.90
N LEU A 115 -18.21 -19.33 3.40
CA LEU A 115 -17.06 -20.05 3.96
C LEU A 115 -17.46 -20.93 5.15
N LYS A 116 -18.30 -20.41 6.05
CA LYS A 116 -18.80 -21.18 7.19
C LYS A 116 -19.59 -22.39 6.75
N THR A 117 -20.52 -22.21 5.79
CA THR A 117 -21.31 -23.30 5.24
C THR A 117 -20.43 -24.39 4.59
N ALA A 118 -19.45 -23.99 3.81
CA ALA A 118 -18.51 -24.93 3.18
C ALA A 118 -17.67 -25.69 4.20
N LEU A 119 -17.18 -25.01 5.25
CA LEU A 119 -16.40 -25.61 6.33
C LEU A 119 -17.25 -26.63 7.11
N GLU A 120 -18.48 -26.29 7.46
CA GLU A 120 -19.43 -27.20 8.15
C GLU A 120 -19.79 -28.41 7.28
N ALA A 121 -19.85 -28.24 5.97
CA ALA A 121 -20.10 -29.34 5.03
C ALA A 121 -18.84 -30.18 4.74
N GLY A 122 -17.68 -29.79 5.23
CA GLY A 122 -16.41 -30.48 4.98
C GLY A 122 -15.95 -30.40 3.51
N VAL A 123 -16.37 -29.37 2.77
CA VAL A 123 -16.00 -29.18 1.37
C VAL A 123 -15.08 -27.97 1.19
N GLN A 124 -14.12 -28.08 0.26
CA GLN A 124 -13.27 -26.97 -0.09
C GLN A 124 -14.07 -25.93 -0.90
N TYR A 125 -14.07 -24.68 -0.41
CA TYR A 125 -14.82 -23.58 -1.04
C TYR A 125 -14.07 -22.96 -2.23
N CYS A 126 -12.80 -22.63 -2.01
CA CYS A 126 -11.87 -22.11 -3.00
C CYS A 126 -10.44 -22.40 -2.56
N ASP A 127 -9.47 -22.06 -3.40
CA ASP A 127 -8.04 -22.23 -3.10
C ASP A 127 -7.43 -20.96 -2.49
N MET A 128 -7.90 -19.82 -2.94
CA MET A 128 -7.39 -18.52 -2.54
C MET A 128 -8.55 -17.53 -2.42
N LEU A 129 -8.45 -16.66 -1.44
CA LEU A 129 -9.26 -15.45 -1.30
C LEU A 129 -8.38 -14.26 -1.66
N CYS A 130 -8.90 -13.31 -2.43
CA CYS A 130 -8.27 -12.02 -2.68
C CYS A 130 -9.30 -10.92 -2.44
N LEU A 131 -9.33 -10.43 -1.21
CA LEU A 131 -10.40 -9.57 -0.69
C LEU A 131 -9.80 -8.34 0.00
N PRO A 132 -10.58 -7.23 0.14
CA PRO A 132 -10.15 -6.10 0.95
C PRO A 132 -9.68 -6.52 2.34
N ALA A 133 -8.58 -5.93 2.81
CA ALA A 133 -7.98 -6.26 4.10
C ALA A 133 -9.01 -6.16 5.24
N LYS A 134 -9.88 -5.13 5.21
CA LYS A 134 -10.98 -4.96 6.18
C LYS A 134 -11.99 -6.12 6.19
N THR A 135 -12.22 -6.76 5.07
CA THR A 135 -13.08 -7.96 4.98
C THR A 135 -12.33 -9.17 5.50
N THR A 136 -11.08 -9.33 5.09
CA THR A 136 -10.24 -10.49 5.47
C THR A 136 -10.01 -10.56 6.98
N VAL A 137 -9.84 -9.43 7.68
CA VAL A 137 -9.74 -9.40 9.14
C VAL A 137 -11.03 -9.93 9.82
N LYS A 138 -12.20 -9.66 9.27
CA LYS A 138 -13.46 -10.22 9.81
C LYS A 138 -13.51 -11.75 9.64
N LEU A 139 -12.96 -12.28 8.55
CA LEU A 139 -12.82 -13.72 8.35
C LEU A 139 -11.81 -14.32 9.34
N TYR A 140 -10.70 -13.63 9.56
CA TYR A 140 -9.70 -14.01 10.60
C TYR A 140 -10.33 -14.11 11.97
N THR A 141 -11.03 -13.08 12.44
CA THR A 141 -11.68 -13.07 13.75
C THR A 141 -12.78 -14.12 13.90
N SER A 142 -13.30 -14.61 12.78
CA SER A 142 -14.29 -15.70 12.75
C SER A 142 -13.68 -17.10 12.65
N GLY A 143 -12.35 -17.23 12.63
CA GLY A 143 -11.64 -18.52 12.50
C GLY A 143 -11.80 -19.19 11.13
N LEU A 144 -12.05 -18.41 10.08
CA LEU A 144 -12.34 -18.93 8.74
C LEU A 144 -11.12 -18.94 7.81
N LEU A 145 -9.93 -18.58 8.32
CA LEU A 145 -8.68 -18.52 7.54
C LEU A 145 -7.70 -19.60 7.98
N TYR A 146 -6.97 -20.13 7.02
CA TYR A 146 -5.90 -21.10 7.17
C TYR A 146 -4.55 -20.37 7.31
N ASP A 147 -3.68 -20.83 8.22
CA ASP A 147 -2.33 -20.27 8.37
C ASP A 147 -1.44 -20.65 7.19
N MET A 148 -1.09 -19.67 6.37
CA MET A 148 -0.28 -19.89 5.17
C MET A 148 1.14 -20.36 5.50
N ASN A 149 1.69 -20.08 6.70
CA ASN A 149 3.00 -20.59 7.10
C ASN A 149 3.00 -22.12 7.30
N THR A 150 1.84 -22.75 7.37
CA THR A 150 1.72 -24.22 7.43
C THR A 150 1.55 -24.88 6.07
N LEU A 151 1.48 -24.10 4.98
CA LEU A 151 1.47 -24.64 3.63
C LEU A 151 2.82 -25.26 3.27
N PRO A 152 2.83 -26.41 2.59
CA PRO A 152 4.08 -27.04 2.16
C PRO A 152 4.91 -26.11 1.26
N ASN A 153 6.21 -26.00 1.55
CA ASN A 153 7.16 -25.20 0.78
C ASN A 153 6.81 -23.69 0.69
N PHE A 154 6.05 -23.18 1.63
CA PHE A 154 5.72 -21.76 1.70
C PHE A 154 6.75 -21.03 2.58
N ASP A 155 7.43 -20.04 2.00
CA ASP A 155 8.39 -19.20 2.73
C ASP A 155 8.14 -17.73 2.41
N VAL A 156 7.57 -17.03 3.36
CA VAL A 156 7.31 -15.59 3.28
C VAL A 156 8.59 -14.74 3.18
N GLY A 157 9.75 -15.32 3.52
CA GLY A 157 11.07 -14.70 3.37
C GLY A 157 11.62 -14.74 1.94
N SER A 158 10.94 -15.44 1.01
CA SER A 158 11.35 -15.49 -0.40
C SER A 158 11.33 -14.09 -1.04
N ALA A 159 12.30 -13.81 -1.91
CA ALA A 159 12.52 -12.49 -2.49
C ALA A 159 11.35 -11.92 -3.32
N TYR A 160 10.44 -12.76 -3.74
CA TYR A 160 9.24 -12.35 -4.48
C TYR A 160 8.07 -11.91 -3.59
N PHE A 161 8.16 -12.07 -2.27
CA PHE A 161 7.19 -11.49 -1.35
C PHE A 161 7.64 -10.10 -0.87
N ASP A 162 6.71 -9.26 -0.51
CA ASP A 162 6.97 -8.09 0.34
C ASP A 162 7.04 -8.55 1.80
N GLU A 163 8.18 -9.11 2.19
CA GLU A 163 8.42 -9.67 3.52
C GLU A 163 8.12 -8.65 4.63
N ARG A 164 8.47 -7.38 4.41
CA ARG A 164 8.22 -6.31 5.38
C ARG A 164 6.74 -6.15 5.68
N ASN A 165 5.92 -6.04 4.64
CA ASN A 165 4.48 -5.87 4.79
C ASN A 165 3.79 -7.16 5.22
N ALA A 166 4.20 -8.33 4.71
CA ALA A 166 3.68 -9.61 5.13
C ALA A 166 3.92 -9.86 6.64
N LYS A 167 5.14 -9.65 7.12
CA LYS A 167 5.48 -9.78 8.54
C LYS A 167 4.77 -8.74 9.41
N SER A 168 4.43 -7.56 8.87
CA SER A 168 3.71 -6.54 9.63
C SER A 168 2.24 -6.90 9.87
N LEU A 169 1.65 -7.77 9.05
CA LEU A 169 0.28 -8.25 9.20
C LEU A 169 0.18 -9.63 9.88
N ALA A 170 1.30 -10.28 10.16
CA ALA A 170 1.32 -11.56 10.84
C ALA A 170 0.95 -11.43 12.34
N THR A 171 0.36 -12.49 12.90
CA THR A 171 0.02 -12.60 14.32
C THR A 171 0.71 -13.84 14.91
N ASN A 172 1.55 -13.67 15.92
CA ASN A 172 2.21 -14.78 16.62
C ASN A 172 2.86 -15.83 15.69
N SER A 173 3.62 -15.38 14.72
CA SER A 173 4.25 -16.25 13.69
C SER A 173 3.26 -16.94 12.74
N THR A 174 1.96 -16.63 12.80
CA THR A 174 0.96 -17.10 11.85
C THR A 174 0.70 -16.05 10.77
N LEU A 175 0.44 -16.48 9.56
CA LEU A 175 0.19 -15.61 8.42
C LEU A 175 -1.17 -15.91 7.80
N TYR A 176 -2.14 -15.07 8.09
CA TYR A 176 -3.50 -15.16 7.55
C TYR A 176 -3.78 -14.16 6.44
N LEU A 177 -3.06 -13.05 6.43
CA LEU A 177 -3.18 -11.96 5.47
C LEU A 177 -1.82 -11.74 4.82
N LEU A 178 -1.73 -12.06 3.53
CA LEU A 178 -0.56 -11.76 2.71
C LEU A 178 -0.89 -10.55 1.85
N PRO A 179 -0.14 -9.44 1.93
CA PRO A 179 -0.34 -8.31 1.06
C PRO A 179 -0.31 -8.75 -0.40
N ASP A 180 -1.35 -8.39 -1.12
CA ASP A 180 -1.43 -8.69 -2.55
C ASP A 180 -0.27 -7.99 -3.27
N THR A 181 0.54 -8.76 -3.97
CA THR A 181 1.65 -8.23 -4.78
C THR A 181 1.20 -7.84 -6.19
N THR A 182 -0.09 -7.90 -6.47
CA THR A 182 -0.67 -7.36 -7.68
C THR A 182 -0.79 -5.83 -7.61
N ALA A 183 -1.10 -5.20 -8.73
CA ALA A 183 -1.08 -3.75 -8.85
C ALA A 183 -2.13 -3.01 -8.01
N GLN A 184 -3.23 -3.67 -7.61
CA GLN A 184 -4.35 -2.99 -6.96
C GLN A 184 -4.06 -2.44 -5.56
N ILE A 185 -3.03 -2.93 -4.88
CA ILE A 185 -2.65 -2.34 -3.59
C ILE A 185 -2.20 -0.89 -3.74
N TYR A 186 -1.64 -0.53 -4.88
CA TYR A 186 -1.08 0.81 -5.13
C TYR A 186 -2.18 1.86 -5.24
N ASP A 187 -3.37 1.50 -5.73
CA ASP A 187 -4.52 2.40 -5.76
C ASP A 187 -4.92 2.91 -4.37
N GLU A 188 -4.61 2.14 -3.34
CA GLU A 188 -4.97 2.42 -1.95
C GLU A 188 -3.86 3.12 -1.15
N ILE A 189 -2.71 3.45 -1.76
CA ILE A 189 -1.65 4.20 -1.08
C ILE A 189 -2.10 5.63 -0.80
N ASN A 190 -2.02 6.07 0.46
CA ASN A 190 -2.26 7.45 0.83
C ASN A 190 -1.06 8.32 0.46
N ILE A 191 -1.30 9.34 -0.34
CA ILE A 191 -0.30 10.25 -0.90
C ILE A 191 -0.67 11.71 -0.68
N LEU A 192 0.22 12.60 -1.10
CA LEU A 192 -0.09 14.02 -1.25
C LEU A 192 -0.19 14.39 -2.72
N TYR A 193 -1.30 15.00 -3.09
CA TYR A 193 -1.42 15.78 -4.32
C TYR A 193 -1.03 17.21 -4.03
N PHE A 194 -0.41 17.90 -4.98
CA PHE A 194 -0.13 19.31 -4.84
C PHE A 194 -0.49 20.11 -6.08
N ASN A 195 -0.92 21.34 -5.88
CA ASN A 195 -1.20 22.28 -6.94
C ASN A 195 0.09 23.01 -7.30
N ARG A 196 0.64 22.73 -8.50
CA ARG A 196 1.92 23.27 -8.97
C ARG A 196 1.88 24.80 -9.10
N GLU A 197 0.79 25.33 -9.67
CA GLU A 197 0.62 26.78 -9.85
C GLU A 197 0.68 27.48 -8.50
N LEU A 198 -0.16 27.07 -7.56
CA LEU A 198 -0.24 27.68 -6.24
C LEU A 198 1.05 27.54 -5.43
N VAL A 199 1.75 26.41 -5.54
CA VAL A 199 3.03 26.18 -4.86
C VAL A 199 4.15 26.99 -5.52
N ASN A 200 4.25 26.98 -6.86
CA ASN A 200 5.30 27.70 -7.59
C ASN A 200 5.20 29.21 -7.47
N GLU A 201 3.98 29.75 -7.46
CA GLU A 201 3.78 31.19 -7.32
C GLU A 201 4.19 31.73 -5.95
N ASN A 202 4.05 30.91 -4.91
CA ASN A 202 4.16 31.37 -3.51
C ASN A 202 5.32 30.74 -2.74
N ALA A 203 5.81 29.56 -3.12
CA ALA A 203 6.89 28.86 -2.45
C ALA A 203 8.15 28.84 -3.30
N GLN A 204 9.28 29.24 -2.73
CA GLN A 204 10.59 29.17 -3.41
C GLN A 204 11.20 27.75 -3.41
N LYS A 205 10.44 26.76 -2.97
CA LYS A 205 10.88 25.36 -2.83
C LYS A 205 10.01 24.45 -3.67
N ASP A 206 10.61 23.69 -4.55
CA ASP A 206 9.92 22.66 -5.33
C ASP A 206 9.84 21.36 -4.53
N PRO A 207 8.63 20.87 -4.20
CA PRO A 207 8.47 19.65 -3.39
C PRO A 207 9.01 18.40 -4.09
N GLU A 208 8.95 18.29 -5.41
CA GLU A 208 9.50 17.14 -6.14
C GLU A 208 11.02 17.09 -6.05
N SER A 209 11.68 18.23 -6.17
CA SER A 209 13.13 18.34 -5.94
C SER A 209 13.50 17.97 -4.51
N LEU A 210 12.68 18.33 -3.51
CA LEU A 210 12.91 17.94 -2.13
C LEU A 210 12.78 16.42 -1.94
N VAL A 211 11.82 15.77 -2.60
CA VAL A 211 11.70 14.30 -2.59
C VAL A 211 12.95 13.64 -3.15
N MET A 212 13.41 14.07 -4.34
CA MET A 212 14.60 13.53 -4.99
C MET A 212 15.89 13.71 -4.16
N GLN A 213 15.98 14.81 -3.38
CA GLN A 213 17.10 15.07 -2.48
C GLN A 213 16.97 14.39 -1.11
N GLY A 214 15.88 13.68 -0.84
CA GLY A 214 15.59 13.10 0.48
C GLY A 214 15.26 14.12 1.57
N LYS A 215 14.93 15.35 1.20
CA LYS A 215 14.66 16.49 2.09
C LYS A 215 13.16 16.83 2.20
N TRP A 216 12.29 16.04 1.60
CA TRP A 216 10.85 16.19 1.74
C TRP A 216 10.42 15.73 3.14
N THR A 217 10.26 16.67 4.05
CA THR A 217 9.94 16.45 5.47
C THR A 217 8.69 17.21 5.88
N TRP A 218 8.11 16.87 7.03
CA TRP A 218 6.98 17.62 7.60
C TRP A 218 7.34 19.09 7.87
N ASP A 219 8.59 19.40 8.16
CA ASP A 219 9.03 20.78 8.33
C ASP A 219 8.99 21.54 6.99
N SER A 220 9.54 20.95 5.91
CA SER A 220 9.49 21.56 4.58
C SER A 220 8.07 21.64 4.02
N PHE A 221 7.23 20.62 4.28
CA PHE A 221 5.81 20.67 3.96
C PHE A 221 5.09 21.85 4.61
N ASN A 222 5.31 22.06 5.92
CA ASN A 222 4.69 23.15 6.67
C ASN A 222 5.15 24.53 6.17
N GLU A 223 6.43 24.67 5.81
CA GLU A 223 6.94 25.92 5.24
C GLU A 223 6.26 26.24 3.90
N ILE A 224 6.12 25.25 3.03
CA ILE A 224 5.46 25.44 1.72
C ILE A 224 3.97 25.72 1.91
N CYS A 225 3.27 24.99 2.78
CA CYS A 225 1.86 25.27 3.10
C CYS A 225 1.64 26.71 3.57
N LYS A 226 2.51 27.20 4.44
CA LYS A 226 2.45 28.56 4.95
C LYS A 226 2.73 29.60 3.85
N ALA A 227 3.69 29.34 2.99
CA ALA A 227 4.02 30.23 1.87
C ALA A 227 2.87 30.29 0.85
N ALA A 228 2.27 29.14 0.51
CA ALA A 228 1.17 29.06 -0.45
C ALA A 228 -0.14 29.69 0.05
N ALA A 229 -0.33 29.83 1.36
CA ALA A 229 -1.56 30.37 1.95
C ALA A 229 -1.30 31.47 3.03
N PRO A 230 -0.51 32.50 2.74
CA PRO A 230 -0.05 33.46 3.76
C PRO A 230 -1.21 34.25 4.38
N THR A 231 -2.27 34.50 3.62
CA THR A 231 -3.43 35.25 4.10
C THR A 231 -4.16 34.53 5.21
N VAL A 232 -4.38 33.21 5.05
CA VAL A 232 -5.10 32.40 6.05
C VAL A 232 -4.29 32.26 7.34
N TYR A 233 -2.97 32.11 7.25
CA TYR A 233 -2.10 32.02 8.43
C TYR A 233 -2.11 33.31 9.27
N ASN A 234 -2.40 34.45 8.66
CA ASN A 234 -2.41 35.76 9.32
C ASN A 234 -3.81 36.22 9.77
N LYS A 235 -4.88 35.51 9.38
CA LYS A 235 -6.27 35.85 9.77
C LYS A 235 -6.63 35.24 11.13
N SER A 236 -7.54 35.91 11.85
CA SER A 236 -8.17 35.36 13.05
C SER A 236 -9.21 34.28 12.72
N SER A 237 -9.87 34.40 11.57
CA SER A 237 -10.83 33.43 11.04
C SER A 237 -10.66 33.33 9.52
N ALA A 238 -10.81 32.12 8.96
CA ALA A 238 -10.74 31.86 7.53
C ALA A 238 -12.15 31.70 6.93
N ASP A 239 -12.35 32.23 5.73
CA ASP A 239 -13.54 31.96 4.93
C ASP A 239 -13.33 30.74 4.05
N ILE A 240 -14.03 29.66 4.37
CA ILE A 240 -13.90 28.36 3.69
C ILE A 240 -14.22 28.47 2.19
N ALA A 241 -15.13 29.36 1.82
CA ALA A 241 -15.58 29.51 0.43
C ALA A 241 -14.64 30.33 -0.44
N LEU A 242 -13.88 31.26 0.15
CA LEU A 242 -13.13 32.28 -0.58
C LEU A 242 -11.61 32.20 -0.37
N ASP A 243 -11.16 31.74 0.80
CA ASP A 243 -9.74 31.75 1.13
C ASP A 243 -8.98 30.57 0.49
N THR A 244 -7.67 30.78 0.34
CA THR A 244 -6.72 29.75 -0.09
C THR A 244 -6.07 29.12 1.13
N PHE A 245 -5.94 27.80 1.13
CA PHE A 245 -5.40 27.00 2.22
C PHE A 245 -4.15 26.25 1.80
N GLY A 246 -3.25 26.04 2.76
CA GLY A 246 -2.03 25.24 2.50
C GLY A 246 -2.30 23.75 2.40
N PHE A 247 -3.29 23.24 3.11
CA PHE A 247 -3.51 21.81 3.20
C PHE A 247 -4.97 21.41 3.46
N GLY A 248 -5.38 20.30 2.87
CA GLY A 248 -6.63 19.60 3.17
C GLY A 248 -6.44 18.09 3.07
N ALA A 249 -7.23 17.33 3.84
CA ALA A 249 -7.12 15.88 3.87
C ALA A 249 -8.48 15.19 3.99
N TYR A 250 -8.51 13.93 3.59
CA TYR A 250 -9.63 13.05 3.87
C TYR A 250 -9.49 12.43 5.27
N TYR A 251 -10.45 12.68 6.13
CA TYR A 251 -10.43 12.23 7.53
C TYR A 251 -11.23 10.96 7.80
N GLY A 252 -11.86 10.38 6.77
CA GLY A 252 -12.67 9.19 6.93
C GLY A 252 -11.92 8.04 7.60
N GLU A 253 -12.56 7.42 8.57
CA GLU A 253 -12.08 6.21 9.27
C GLU A 253 -10.72 6.35 10.01
N GLY A 254 -10.26 7.57 10.30
CA GLY A 254 -8.96 7.80 10.95
C GLY A 254 -7.74 7.61 10.04
N VAL A 255 -7.95 7.56 8.73
CA VAL A 255 -6.88 7.27 7.76
C VAL A 255 -5.77 8.32 7.80
N TYR A 256 -6.12 9.60 7.83
CA TYR A 256 -5.12 10.65 7.76
C TYR A 256 -4.18 10.68 8.98
N PRO A 257 -4.64 10.65 10.24
CA PRO A 257 -3.76 10.57 11.39
C PRO A 257 -2.80 9.38 11.34
N LEU A 258 -3.27 8.24 10.86
CA LEU A 258 -2.43 7.05 10.69
C LEU A 258 -1.47 7.16 9.52
N ALA A 259 -1.88 7.77 8.40
CA ALA A 259 -0.98 8.04 7.28
C ALA A 259 0.17 8.96 7.68
N VAL A 260 -0.12 9.98 8.49
CA VAL A 260 0.88 10.88 9.08
C VAL A 260 1.82 10.10 10.02
N TRP A 261 1.28 9.24 10.88
CA TRP A 261 2.10 8.40 11.75
C TRP A 261 2.96 7.41 10.95
N ALA A 262 2.37 6.67 10.01
CA ALA A 262 3.08 5.71 9.17
C ALA A 262 4.22 6.37 8.38
N SER A 263 4.07 7.64 7.99
CA SER A 263 5.09 8.39 7.26
C SER A 263 6.40 8.55 8.04
N THR A 264 6.37 8.43 9.36
CA THR A 264 7.56 8.46 10.21
C THR A 264 8.40 7.17 10.13
N GLY A 265 7.88 6.13 9.48
CA GLY A 265 8.49 4.81 9.43
C GLY A 265 8.24 3.94 10.66
N GLU A 266 7.58 4.49 11.68
CA GLU A 266 7.25 3.77 12.89
C GLU A 266 5.91 3.05 12.78
N LYS A 267 5.83 1.87 13.37
CA LYS A 267 4.60 1.09 13.46
C LYS A 267 3.89 1.37 14.76
N VAL A 268 2.57 1.46 14.73
CA VAL A 268 1.77 1.55 15.96
C VAL A 268 1.95 0.28 16.79
N VAL A 269 1.94 -0.87 16.12
CA VAL A 269 2.14 -2.19 16.74
C VAL A 269 3.40 -2.82 16.21
N GLY A 270 4.33 -3.20 17.09
CA GLY A 270 5.60 -3.83 16.75
C GLY A 270 5.59 -5.34 16.93
N ASN A 271 6.53 -6.01 16.27
CA ASN A 271 6.91 -7.42 16.45
C ASN A 271 5.76 -8.46 16.36
N THR A 272 4.76 -8.19 15.55
CA THR A 272 3.61 -9.08 15.36
C THR A 272 3.98 -10.49 14.92
N TYR A 273 5.14 -10.64 14.26
CA TYR A 273 5.62 -11.93 13.76
C TYR A 273 6.35 -12.80 14.81
N LYS A 274 6.88 -12.20 15.92
CA LYS A 274 7.71 -12.91 16.91
C LYS A 274 7.03 -13.07 18.28
N ASN A 275 5.73 -13.27 18.32
CA ASN A 275 4.96 -13.42 19.57
C ASN A 275 5.10 -12.23 20.54
N GLN A 276 5.34 -11.04 20.03
CA GLN A 276 5.44 -9.81 20.81
C GLN A 276 4.53 -8.73 20.22
N VAL A 277 3.26 -9.09 20.03
CA VAL A 277 2.27 -8.11 19.60
C VAL A 277 2.07 -7.11 20.74
N GLY A 278 2.57 -5.93 20.58
CA GLY A 278 2.48 -4.86 21.56
C GLY A 278 2.68 -3.50 20.90
N LEU A 279 2.31 -2.43 21.61
CA LEU A 279 2.59 -1.10 21.13
C LEU A 279 4.11 -0.88 21.09
N SER A 280 4.62 -0.50 19.92
CA SER A 280 6.03 -0.11 19.75
C SER A 280 6.28 1.32 20.23
N LEU A 281 5.22 2.04 20.56
CA LEU A 281 5.25 3.46 20.89
C LEU A 281 5.75 3.67 22.32
N THR A 282 6.84 4.41 22.48
CA THR A 282 7.24 4.97 23.77
C THR A 282 6.64 6.35 23.93
N THR A 283 6.27 6.72 25.17
CA THR A 283 5.72 8.05 25.48
C THR A 283 6.67 9.18 25.03
N ALA A 284 7.98 9.00 25.17
CA ALA A 284 8.97 9.99 24.76
C ALA A 284 8.96 10.20 23.24
N TYR A 285 8.97 9.11 22.46
CA TYR A 285 8.93 9.16 21.01
C TYR A 285 7.60 9.75 20.49
N MET A 286 6.49 9.31 21.06
CA MET A 286 5.17 9.88 20.74
C MET A 286 5.12 11.38 21.00
N THR A 287 5.69 11.84 22.10
CA THR A 287 5.73 13.28 22.44
C THR A 287 6.55 14.05 21.40
N GLU A 288 7.69 13.52 20.97
CA GLU A 288 8.53 14.16 19.96
C GLU A 288 7.83 14.21 18.60
N VAL A 289 7.35 13.06 18.12
CA VAL A 289 6.71 12.93 16.81
C VAL A 289 5.43 13.75 16.76
N CYS A 290 4.53 13.56 17.72
CA CYS A 290 3.29 14.31 17.75
C CYS A 290 3.51 15.81 17.96
N GLY A 291 4.56 16.20 18.68
CA GLY A 291 4.95 17.62 18.82
C GLY A 291 5.32 18.28 17.49
N LYS A 292 5.90 17.52 16.55
CA LYS A 292 6.16 17.99 15.16
C LYS A 292 4.90 17.95 14.30
N LEU A 293 4.11 16.89 14.40
CA LEU A 293 2.94 16.65 13.57
C LEU A 293 1.74 17.51 13.96
N VAL A 294 1.55 17.79 15.26
CA VAL A 294 0.51 18.68 15.76
C VAL A 294 0.64 20.09 15.18
N LYS A 295 1.86 20.54 14.88
CA LYS A 295 2.04 21.83 14.20
C LYS A 295 1.40 21.83 12.82
N SER A 296 1.55 20.74 12.06
CA SER A 296 0.93 20.59 10.74
C SER A 296 -0.58 20.48 10.83
N TYR A 297 -1.08 19.83 11.87
CA TYR A 297 -2.49 19.56 12.08
C TYR A 297 -3.26 20.75 12.61
N ASN A 298 -2.68 21.52 13.54
CA ASN A 298 -3.31 22.65 14.20
C ASN A 298 -3.02 24.02 13.56
N THR A 299 -2.36 24.05 12.40
CA THR A 299 -2.08 25.32 11.74
C THR A 299 -3.35 25.94 11.14
N ARG A 300 -3.49 27.25 11.25
CA ARG A 300 -4.64 28.02 10.71
C ARG A 300 -4.81 27.85 9.19
N GLY A 301 -3.77 27.43 8.49
CA GLY A 301 -3.79 27.16 7.04
C GLY A 301 -4.36 25.81 6.62
N ARG A 302 -4.94 25.07 7.56
CA ARG A 302 -5.64 23.83 7.27
C ARG A 302 -7.08 24.10 6.87
N PHE A 303 -7.53 23.45 5.82
CA PHE A 303 -8.93 23.46 5.43
C PHE A 303 -9.74 22.61 6.42
N PRO A 304 -10.69 23.15 7.17
CA PRO A 304 -11.54 22.37 8.08
C PRO A 304 -12.51 21.52 7.27
N LEU A 305 -12.61 20.17 7.50
CA LEU A 305 -13.15 19.41 6.49
C LEU A 305 -13.92 18.20 6.54
N GLU A 306 -14.87 18.19 5.60
CA GLU A 306 -15.40 16.99 4.93
C GLU A 306 -14.65 16.72 3.60
N ALA A 307 -14.45 15.45 3.25
CA ALA A 307 -13.60 15.01 2.13
C ALA A 307 -13.97 15.61 0.78
N ASN A 308 -15.27 15.68 0.49
CA ASN A 308 -15.77 16.21 -0.78
C ASN A 308 -15.53 17.71 -0.94
N GLU A 309 -15.49 18.45 0.15
CA GLU A 309 -15.24 19.90 0.13
C GLU A 309 -13.77 20.20 -0.09
N ALA A 310 -12.85 19.39 0.51
CA ALA A 310 -11.43 19.52 0.26
C ALA A 310 -11.08 19.26 -1.20
N MET A 311 -11.67 18.23 -1.79
CA MET A 311 -11.47 17.96 -3.20
C MET A 311 -11.95 19.11 -4.08
N LYS A 312 -13.15 19.64 -3.81
CA LYS A 312 -13.66 20.83 -4.54
C LYS A 312 -12.75 22.04 -4.37
N ALA A 313 -12.24 22.28 -3.17
CA ALA A 313 -11.30 23.36 -2.91
C ALA A 313 -9.98 23.14 -3.66
N PHE A 314 -9.47 21.88 -3.71
CA PHE A 314 -8.26 21.54 -4.45
C PHE A 314 -8.44 21.73 -5.94
N THR A 315 -9.50 21.18 -6.52
CA THR A 315 -9.79 21.28 -7.98
C THR A 315 -10.14 22.70 -8.42
N SER A 316 -10.57 23.57 -7.50
CA SER A 316 -10.79 25.00 -7.75
C SER A 316 -9.55 25.88 -7.50
N GLY A 317 -8.38 25.29 -7.26
CA GLY A 317 -7.13 26.01 -7.05
C GLY A 317 -6.99 26.69 -5.68
N ARG A 318 -7.77 26.27 -4.68
CA ARG A 318 -7.77 26.87 -3.35
C ARG A 318 -7.07 26.05 -2.27
N LEU A 319 -6.51 24.89 -2.62
CA LEU A 319 -5.63 24.09 -1.77
C LEU A 319 -4.27 23.91 -2.40
N ALA A 320 -3.19 24.15 -1.66
CA ALA A 320 -1.85 23.86 -2.11
C ALA A 320 -1.56 22.35 -2.08
N PHE A 321 -1.96 21.66 -1.03
CA PHE A 321 -1.82 20.22 -0.87
C PHE A 321 -3.13 19.55 -0.47
N PHE A 322 -3.33 18.34 -0.99
CA PHE A 322 -4.47 17.50 -0.68
C PHE A 322 -4.02 16.06 -0.44
N SER A 323 -4.36 15.47 0.70
CA SER A 323 -4.04 14.07 1.00
C SER A 323 -5.22 13.17 0.66
N ASN A 324 -4.97 12.16 -0.16
CA ASN A 324 -5.94 11.11 -0.50
C ASN A 324 -5.21 9.89 -1.08
N LYS A 325 -5.96 8.84 -1.44
CA LYS A 325 -5.46 7.64 -2.11
C LYS A 325 -4.94 7.95 -3.51
N LEU A 326 -3.96 7.17 -4.00
CA LEU A 326 -3.42 7.31 -5.35
C LEU A 326 -4.51 7.15 -6.43
N SER A 327 -5.49 6.28 -6.23
CA SER A 327 -6.62 6.12 -7.16
C SER A 327 -7.46 7.38 -7.37
N TYR A 328 -7.38 8.34 -6.47
CA TYR A 328 -8.05 9.63 -6.63
C TYR A 328 -7.53 10.44 -7.82
N PHE A 329 -6.38 10.07 -8.35
CA PHE A 329 -5.81 10.65 -9.56
C PHE A 329 -6.78 10.59 -10.75
N TYR A 330 -7.53 9.50 -10.88
CA TYR A 330 -8.56 9.33 -11.92
C TYR A 330 -9.64 10.39 -11.82
N ALA A 331 -10.19 10.59 -10.62
CA ALA A 331 -11.25 11.57 -10.38
C ALA A 331 -10.78 13.02 -10.55
N LEU A 332 -9.53 13.31 -10.18
CA LEU A 332 -8.94 14.63 -10.36
C LEU A 332 -8.78 14.97 -11.84
N ARG A 333 -8.44 14.00 -12.67
CA ARG A 333 -8.22 14.22 -14.10
C ARG A 333 -9.52 14.43 -14.87
N ASP A 334 -10.57 13.70 -14.53
CA ASP A 334 -11.89 13.82 -15.19
C ASP A 334 -12.59 15.14 -14.84
N GLY A 335 -12.29 15.71 -13.65
CA GLY A 335 -12.86 16.97 -13.17
C GLY A 335 -12.10 18.23 -13.56
N THR A 336 -10.92 18.12 -14.19
CA THR A 336 -10.03 19.26 -14.41
C THR A 336 -9.79 19.54 -15.89
N LYS A 337 -9.49 20.80 -16.22
CA LYS A 337 -9.06 21.18 -17.55
C LYS A 337 -7.75 20.45 -17.89
N LYS A 338 -7.65 19.91 -19.10
CA LYS A 338 -6.44 19.28 -19.63
C LYS A 338 -5.24 20.19 -19.44
N GLY A 339 -4.23 19.75 -18.71
CA GLY A 339 -3.06 20.54 -18.35
C GLY A 339 -3.10 21.18 -16.97
N SER A 340 -4.06 20.81 -16.11
CA SER A 340 -4.02 21.23 -14.72
C SER A 340 -2.80 20.67 -14.03
N GLU A 341 -2.12 21.55 -13.40
CA GLU A 341 -0.77 21.42 -12.90
C GLU A 341 -0.74 20.77 -11.51
N TYR A 342 -1.28 19.55 -11.44
CA TYR A 342 -1.18 18.75 -10.20
C TYR A 342 -0.01 17.81 -10.28
N GLY A 343 0.74 17.70 -9.18
CA GLY A 343 1.75 16.69 -8.97
C GLY A 343 1.34 15.73 -7.86
N ILE A 344 2.08 14.63 -7.77
CA ILE A 344 1.95 13.61 -6.75
C ILE A 344 3.25 13.49 -5.95
N LEU A 345 3.15 13.24 -4.66
CA LEU A 345 4.28 13.12 -3.74
C LEU A 345 4.03 11.99 -2.74
N PRO A 346 5.07 11.28 -2.31
CA PRO A 346 4.95 10.43 -1.13
C PRO A 346 4.66 11.28 0.11
N MET A 347 4.17 10.65 1.17
CA MET A 347 4.02 11.33 2.47
C MET A 347 5.39 11.83 2.96
N PRO A 348 5.47 13.00 3.60
CA PRO A 348 6.73 13.57 4.07
C PRO A 348 7.40 12.72 5.14
N LYS A 349 8.73 12.72 5.20
CA LYS A 349 9.50 12.12 6.29
C LYS A 349 9.39 12.95 7.57
N LEU A 350 9.63 12.31 8.72
CA LEU A 350 9.74 13.00 9.99
C LEU A 350 10.97 13.92 10.03
N SER A 351 12.10 13.45 9.47
CA SER A 351 13.37 14.16 9.40
C SER A 351 14.18 13.74 8.17
N GLU A 352 15.19 14.53 7.80
CA GLU A 352 16.09 14.19 6.69
C GLU A 352 16.87 12.90 6.95
N THR A 353 17.12 12.54 8.21
CA THR A 353 17.86 11.34 8.60
C THR A 353 17.03 10.05 8.51
N GLN A 354 15.73 10.15 8.32
CA GLN A 354 14.85 8.97 8.11
C GLN A 354 15.25 8.25 6.80
N ASN A 355 15.40 6.92 6.86
CA ASN A 355 15.93 6.12 5.75
C ASN A 355 15.08 6.06 4.49
N GLY A 356 13.79 6.40 4.54
CA GLY A 356 12.92 6.31 3.37
C GLY A 356 11.61 7.05 3.58
N TYR A 357 10.83 7.12 2.51
CA TYR A 357 9.43 7.54 2.57
C TYR A 357 8.56 6.34 2.93
N TYR A 358 7.48 6.58 3.65
CA TYR A 358 6.50 5.56 4.00
C TYR A 358 5.10 6.14 3.81
N SER A 359 4.27 5.43 3.05
CA SER A 359 2.91 5.83 2.72
C SER A 359 1.95 4.70 3.07
N LEU A 360 0.96 5.01 3.91
CA LEU A 360 0.00 4.03 4.41
C LEU A 360 -0.88 3.49 3.27
N VAL A 361 -1.00 2.18 3.19
CA VAL A 361 -1.96 1.50 2.30
C VAL A 361 -3.31 1.40 3.01
N GLY A 362 -4.37 1.79 2.31
CA GLY A 362 -5.75 1.78 2.82
C GLY A 362 -6.32 0.37 3.01
N ASN A 363 -7.33 0.24 3.86
CA ASN A 363 -7.97 -1.06 4.20
C ASN A 363 -8.83 -1.67 3.07
N ASP A 364 -9.06 -0.92 1.99
CA ASP A 364 -9.71 -1.43 0.77
C ASP A 364 -8.71 -2.15 -0.14
N ALA A 365 -7.40 -2.04 0.12
CA ALA A 365 -6.39 -2.83 -0.55
C ALA A 365 -6.66 -4.32 -0.35
N ARG A 366 -6.57 -5.07 -1.45
CA ARG A 366 -6.78 -6.51 -1.40
C ARG A 366 -5.57 -7.22 -0.81
N VAL A 367 -5.84 -8.24 -0.03
CA VAL A 367 -4.84 -9.15 0.51
C VAL A 367 -5.20 -10.58 0.14
N ILE A 368 -4.18 -11.40 -0.05
CA ILE A 368 -4.34 -12.83 -0.27
C ILE A 368 -4.53 -13.51 1.07
N SER A 369 -5.46 -14.46 1.12
CA SER A 369 -5.64 -15.37 2.24
C SER A 369 -6.13 -16.74 1.75
N VAL A 370 -6.02 -17.74 2.60
CA VAL A 370 -6.44 -19.12 2.31
C VAL A 370 -7.60 -19.48 3.22
N PRO A 371 -8.70 -20.04 2.70
CA PRO A 371 -9.83 -20.41 3.51
C PRO A 371 -9.53 -21.62 4.40
N MET A 372 -10.08 -21.64 5.63
CA MET A 372 -9.92 -22.76 6.58
C MET A 372 -10.40 -24.10 6.02
N SER A 373 -11.30 -24.12 5.04
CA SER A 373 -11.76 -25.35 4.37
C SER A 373 -10.63 -26.13 3.67
N LEU A 374 -9.47 -25.51 3.41
CA LEU A 374 -8.28 -26.21 2.89
C LEU A 374 -7.71 -27.24 3.89
N VAL A 375 -8.07 -27.17 5.17
CA VAL A 375 -7.62 -28.14 6.17
C VAL A 375 -7.96 -29.58 5.79
N SER A 376 -9.10 -29.78 5.14
CA SER A 376 -9.60 -31.08 4.69
C SER A 376 -8.93 -31.58 3.38
N ALA A 377 -8.15 -30.75 2.71
CA ALA A 377 -7.47 -31.15 1.48
C ALA A 377 -6.26 -32.06 1.76
N ASP A 378 -5.94 -32.90 0.78
CA ASP A 378 -4.74 -33.72 0.82
C ASP A 378 -3.45 -32.88 0.63
N ASP A 379 -2.30 -33.49 0.89
CA ASP A 379 -1.01 -32.82 0.79
C ASP A 379 -0.68 -32.38 -0.65
N SER A 380 -1.13 -33.12 -1.68
CA SER A 380 -0.95 -32.72 -3.08
C SER A 380 -1.70 -31.41 -3.38
N ARG A 381 -2.94 -31.30 -2.89
CA ARG A 381 -3.70 -30.04 -3.06
C ARG A 381 -3.08 -28.88 -2.31
N LYS A 382 -2.61 -29.11 -1.08
CA LYS A 382 -1.94 -28.07 -0.28
C LYS A 382 -0.64 -27.59 -0.93
N ARG A 383 0.19 -28.52 -1.49
CA ARG A 383 1.38 -28.15 -2.27
C ARG A 383 1.03 -27.35 -3.51
N PHE A 384 0.02 -27.77 -4.25
CA PHE A 384 -0.45 -27.07 -5.44
C PHE A 384 -0.91 -25.63 -5.09
N VAL A 385 -1.73 -25.47 -4.05
CA VAL A 385 -2.19 -24.15 -3.58
C VAL A 385 -1.00 -23.27 -3.18
N SER A 386 -0.07 -23.81 -2.41
CA SER A 386 1.15 -23.11 -2.02
C SER A 386 1.96 -22.63 -3.21
N SER A 387 2.23 -23.51 -4.16
CA SER A 387 3.05 -23.21 -5.35
C SER A 387 2.38 -22.13 -6.24
N VAL A 388 1.07 -22.26 -6.46
CA VAL A 388 0.33 -21.30 -7.31
C VAL A 388 0.25 -19.91 -6.65
N ILE A 389 0.03 -19.83 -5.33
CA ILE A 389 0.06 -18.54 -4.62
C ILE A 389 1.44 -17.87 -4.76
N GLN A 390 2.52 -18.63 -4.51
CA GLN A 390 3.89 -18.12 -4.61
C GLN A 390 4.19 -17.63 -6.03
N ALA A 391 3.83 -18.42 -7.04
CA ALA A 391 4.03 -18.07 -8.44
C ALA A 391 3.18 -16.84 -8.86
N THR A 392 1.93 -16.75 -8.37
CA THR A 392 1.06 -15.58 -8.63
C THR A 392 1.70 -14.31 -8.08
N CYS A 393 2.22 -14.36 -6.86
CA CYS A 393 2.88 -13.22 -6.23
C CYS A 393 4.19 -12.85 -6.95
N ALA A 394 5.02 -13.85 -7.28
CA ALA A 394 6.30 -13.64 -7.94
C ALA A 394 6.12 -13.01 -9.33
N ALA A 395 5.25 -13.59 -10.15
CA ALA A 395 4.95 -13.09 -11.48
C ALA A 395 4.24 -11.71 -11.39
N GLY A 396 3.27 -11.57 -10.50
CA GLY A 396 2.57 -10.29 -10.30
C GLY A 396 3.51 -9.15 -9.94
N ARG A 397 4.52 -9.41 -9.09
CA ARG A 397 5.52 -8.41 -8.70
C ARG A 397 6.44 -8.00 -9.86
N LYS A 398 6.75 -8.91 -10.77
CA LYS A 398 7.68 -8.68 -11.87
C LYS A 398 7.01 -8.10 -13.13
N THR A 399 5.76 -8.44 -13.39
CA THR A 399 5.08 -8.11 -14.65
C THR A 399 3.86 -7.20 -14.44
N VAL A 400 2.90 -7.61 -13.61
CA VAL A 400 1.66 -6.86 -13.39
C VAL A 400 1.93 -5.51 -12.71
N ARG A 401 2.86 -5.47 -11.74
CA ARG A 401 3.29 -4.22 -11.10
C ARG A 401 3.87 -3.24 -12.12
N ASP A 402 4.78 -3.71 -12.96
CA ASP A 402 5.45 -2.85 -13.94
C ASP A 402 4.47 -2.36 -15.00
N ALA A 403 3.54 -3.21 -15.43
CA ALA A 403 2.44 -2.83 -16.31
C ALA A 403 1.52 -1.78 -15.67
N TYR A 404 1.26 -1.89 -14.36
CA TYR A 404 0.49 -0.89 -13.61
C TYR A 404 1.21 0.46 -13.60
N ILE A 405 2.49 0.49 -13.29
CA ILE A 405 3.30 1.71 -13.33
C ILE A 405 3.29 2.31 -14.73
N ALA A 406 3.51 1.48 -15.76
CA ALA A 406 3.49 1.92 -17.15
C ALA A 406 2.13 2.49 -17.57
N LYS A 407 1.01 1.92 -17.11
CA LYS A 407 -0.33 2.47 -17.33
C LYS A 407 -0.45 3.90 -16.78
N TYR A 408 0.02 4.15 -15.55
CA TYR A 408 0.01 5.49 -14.98
C TYR A 408 0.89 6.46 -15.77
N VAL A 409 2.11 6.04 -16.14
CA VAL A 409 3.04 6.85 -16.94
C VAL A 409 2.39 7.26 -18.26
N VAL A 410 1.84 6.30 -19.02
CA VAL A 410 1.28 6.57 -20.35
C VAL A 410 0.00 7.39 -20.29
N GLN A 411 -0.86 7.13 -19.32
CA GLN A 411 -2.20 7.74 -19.29
C GLN A 411 -2.25 9.05 -18.51
N TYR A 412 -1.38 9.23 -17.51
CA TYR A 412 -1.59 10.25 -16.49
C TYR A 412 -0.39 11.14 -16.21
N LEU A 413 0.83 10.69 -16.45
CA LEU A 413 2.01 11.47 -16.14
C LEU A 413 2.50 12.24 -17.36
N ASN A 414 3.06 13.44 -17.12
CA ASN A 414 3.45 14.35 -18.19
C ASN A 414 4.97 14.41 -18.39
N ASN A 415 5.75 13.91 -17.44
CA ASN A 415 7.21 14.03 -17.47
C ASN A 415 7.91 12.98 -16.59
N ASN A 416 9.23 12.86 -16.76
CA ASN A 416 10.07 11.91 -16.03
C ASN A 416 10.07 12.13 -14.50
N THR A 417 9.92 13.38 -14.03
CA THR A 417 9.89 13.69 -12.61
C THR A 417 8.67 13.05 -11.95
N GLU A 418 7.51 13.13 -12.59
CA GLU A 418 6.28 12.48 -12.08
C GLU A 418 6.42 10.96 -12.05
N THR A 419 7.11 10.36 -13.01
CA THR A 419 7.42 8.93 -13.00
C THR A 419 8.28 8.55 -11.79
N VAL A 420 9.30 9.36 -11.47
CA VAL A 420 10.13 9.17 -10.27
C VAL A 420 9.29 9.31 -8.99
N MET A 421 8.36 10.27 -8.96
CA MET A 421 7.44 10.41 -7.82
C MET A 421 6.54 9.20 -7.66
N LEU A 422 5.95 8.69 -8.75
CA LEU A 422 5.13 7.48 -8.71
C LEU A 422 5.93 6.28 -8.21
N GLN A 423 7.16 6.08 -8.69
CA GLN A 423 8.01 5.01 -8.21
C GLN A 423 8.30 5.16 -6.71
N SER A 424 8.63 6.37 -6.25
CA SER A 424 8.85 6.64 -4.83
C SER A 424 7.61 6.35 -3.98
N ILE A 425 6.41 6.62 -4.49
CA ILE A 425 5.14 6.31 -3.85
C ILE A 425 4.95 4.79 -3.75
N VAL A 426 5.12 4.06 -4.85
CA VAL A 426 4.97 2.60 -4.89
C VAL A 426 5.95 1.92 -3.93
N ASP A 427 7.21 2.37 -3.89
CA ASP A 427 8.23 1.80 -3.02
C ASP A 427 8.02 2.17 -1.53
N SER A 428 7.28 3.25 -1.27
CA SER A 428 6.95 3.70 0.09
C SER A 428 5.78 2.96 0.74
N ALA A 429 5.05 2.11 0.01
CA ALA A 429 3.84 1.45 0.47
C ALA A 429 4.07 0.63 1.75
N VAL A 430 3.30 0.90 2.80
CA VAL A 430 3.34 0.15 4.06
C VAL A 430 1.96 -0.19 4.56
N PHE A 431 1.81 -1.42 5.06
CA PHE A 431 0.64 -1.83 5.83
C PHE A 431 0.91 -1.64 7.32
N ASP A 432 -0.06 -1.10 8.02
CA ASP A 432 -0.03 -0.98 9.48
C ASP A 432 -1.00 -1.97 10.13
N PHE A 433 -0.49 -2.79 11.05
CA PHE A 433 -1.27 -3.81 11.75
C PHE A 433 -2.49 -3.21 12.46
N ALA A 434 -2.29 -2.13 13.22
CA ALA A 434 -3.37 -1.53 13.99
C ALA A 434 -4.49 -1.04 13.06
N TYR A 435 -4.13 -0.41 11.95
CA TYR A 435 -5.10 0.07 10.98
C TYR A 435 -5.90 -1.06 10.33
N VAL A 436 -5.21 -2.11 9.89
CA VAL A 436 -5.85 -3.26 9.23
C VAL A 436 -6.76 -3.99 10.20
N TYR A 437 -6.24 -4.38 11.37
CA TYR A 437 -6.98 -5.21 12.33
C TYR A 437 -8.07 -4.44 13.10
N ALA A 438 -7.97 -3.13 13.20
CA ALA A 438 -9.02 -2.28 13.77
C ALA A 438 -10.37 -2.39 13.03
N SER A 439 -10.33 -2.78 11.76
CA SER A 439 -11.56 -2.98 10.95
C SER A 439 -12.43 -4.15 11.42
N GLY A 440 -11.84 -5.13 12.11
CA GLY A 440 -12.54 -6.30 12.67
C GLY A 440 -12.47 -6.41 14.19
N ILE A 441 -11.58 -5.64 14.84
CA ILE A 441 -11.32 -5.73 16.29
C ILE A 441 -11.48 -4.33 16.91
N SER A 442 -12.64 -4.06 17.48
CA SER A 442 -12.99 -2.74 18.04
C SER A 442 -12.03 -2.28 19.14
N GLU A 443 -11.47 -3.22 19.93
CA GLU A 443 -10.52 -2.89 20.99
C GLU A 443 -9.21 -2.33 20.42
N ILE A 444 -8.71 -2.90 19.30
CA ILE A 444 -7.53 -2.36 18.60
C ILE A 444 -7.87 -0.95 18.11
N ARG A 445 -9.03 -0.74 17.47
CA ARG A 445 -9.44 0.59 17.00
C ARG A 445 -9.41 1.61 18.12
N ARG A 446 -10.09 1.33 19.22
CA ARG A 446 -10.21 2.22 20.37
C ARG A 446 -8.87 2.55 21.05
N THR A 447 -8.00 1.56 21.16
CA THR A 447 -6.73 1.67 21.90
C THR A 447 -5.57 2.16 21.03
N THR A 448 -5.72 2.22 19.72
CA THR A 448 -4.66 2.66 18.81
C THR A 448 -5.09 3.83 17.95
N ILE A 449 -6.03 3.61 17.02
CA ILE A 449 -6.40 4.59 16.01
C ILE A 449 -7.06 5.82 16.62
N ASP A 450 -8.09 5.60 17.44
CA ASP A 450 -8.84 6.68 18.04
C ASP A 450 -7.94 7.47 19.01
N ALA A 451 -7.13 6.76 19.81
CA ALA A 451 -6.19 7.39 20.74
C ALA A 451 -5.07 8.18 20.02
N LEU A 452 -4.58 7.67 18.88
CA LEU A 452 -3.57 8.37 18.08
C LEU A 452 -4.17 9.60 17.38
N ALA A 453 -5.38 9.49 16.86
CA ALA A 453 -6.11 10.60 16.28
C ALA A 453 -6.31 11.73 17.29
N ASP A 454 -6.81 11.42 18.49
CA ASP A 454 -6.96 12.35 19.59
C ASP A 454 -5.63 13.01 19.98
N TYR A 455 -4.56 12.22 20.02
CA TYR A 455 -3.23 12.73 20.37
C TYR A 455 -2.68 13.69 19.31
N ILE A 456 -2.84 13.39 18.05
CA ILE A 456 -2.44 14.25 16.93
C ILE A 456 -3.32 15.52 16.91
N GLU A 457 -4.60 15.41 17.22
CA GLU A 457 -5.52 16.53 17.20
C GLU A 457 -5.36 17.47 18.40
N PHE A 458 -5.24 16.93 19.63
CA PHE A 458 -5.30 17.71 20.88
C PHE A 458 -3.96 17.89 21.57
N GLY A 459 -2.90 17.23 21.14
CA GLY A 459 -1.55 17.41 21.66
C GLY A 459 -1.31 16.83 23.05
N SER A 460 -0.31 17.33 23.76
CA SER A 460 0.27 16.73 24.98
C SER A 460 -0.63 16.66 26.22
N SER A 461 -1.83 17.24 26.19
CA SER A 461 -2.79 17.13 27.32
C SER A 461 -3.25 15.70 27.60
N ILE A 462 -2.87 14.74 26.75
CA ILE A 462 -3.31 13.34 26.78
C ILE A 462 -2.26 12.39 27.33
N ASN A 463 -1.10 12.83 27.79
CA ASN A 463 -0.03 11.93 28.26
C ASN A 463 -0.50 10.88 29.29
N SER A 464 -1.42 11.22 30.19
CA SER A 464 -1.98 10.26 31.14
C SER A 464 -2.98 9.28 30.51
N SER A 465 -3.64 9.63 29.44
CA SER A 465 -4.55 8.74 28.70
C SER A 465 -3.77 7.81 27.76
N VAL A 466 -2.68 8.30 27.15
CA VAL A 466 -1.79 7.49 26.33
C VAL A 466 -1.22 6.33 27.09
N ASN A 467 -0.67 6.53 28.30
CA ASN A 467 -0.12 5.43 29.10
C ASN A 467 -1.19 4.37 29.46
N ARG A 468 -2.40 4.81 29.82
CA ARG A 468 -3.52 3.89 30.07
C ARG A 468 -3.92 3.11 28.84
N THR A 469 -3.86 3.74 27.68
CA THR A 469 -4.15 3.13 26.38
C THR A 469 -3.08 2.09 26.02
N ILE A 470 -1.79 2.40 26.21
CA ILE A 470 -0.68 1.46 26.04
C ILE A 470 -0.87 0.22 26.94
N ASP A 471 -1.14 0.44 28.23
CA ASP A 471 -1.36 -0.67 29.18
C ASP A 471 -2.58 -1.51 28.81
N ALA A 472 -3.68 -0.90 28.40
CA ALA A 472 -4.89 -1.60 27.98
C ALA A 472 -4.66 -2.41 26.70
N PHE A 473 -3.94 -1.87 25.74
CA PHE A 473 -3.60 -2.56 24.49
C PHE A 473 -2.65 -3.74 24.74
N ASN A 474 -1.60 -3.53 25.54
CA ASN A 474 -0.66 -4.61 25.85
C ASN A 474 -1.36 -5.77 26.56
N LYS A 475 -2.23 -5.50 27.55
CA LYS A 475 -3.06 -6.53 28.20
C LYS A 475 -4.00 -7.24 27.23
N TYR A 476 -4.57 -6.51 26.27
CA TYR A 476 -5.39 -7.10 25.22
C TYR A 476 -4.56 -8.04 24.35
N CYS A 477 -3.37 -7.61 23.95
CA CYS A 477 -2.46 -8.41 23.12
C CYS A 477 -1.97 -9.66 23.84
N GLU A 478 -1.54 -9.54 25.10
CA GLU A 478 -1.15 -10.69 25.93
C GLU A 478 -2.25 -11.75 26.04
N LYS A 479 -3.49 -11.31 26.17
CA LYS A 479 -4.64 -12.22 26.30
C LYS A 479 -5.03 -12.90 24.99
N ASN A 480 -4.91 -12.22 23.85
CA ASN A 480 -5.51 -12.66 22.59
C ASN A 480 -4.48 -13.11 21.54
N PHE A 481 -3.22 -12.74 21.73
CA PHE A 481 -2.11 -13.05 20.82
C PHE A 481 -0.87 -13.60 21.55
N GLY A 482 -0.92 -13.69 22.88
CA GLY A 482 0.14 -14.24 23.74
C GLY A 482 0.14 -15.77 23.87
#